data_c1c557fa97174016e5266ba2bfb3394a
#
_entry.id   c1c557fa97174016e5266ba2bfb3394a
#
_cell.length_a   1.000
_cell.length_b   1.000
_cell.length_c   1.000
_cell.angle_alpha   90.00
_cell.angle_beta   90.00
_cell.angle_gamma   90.00
#
_symmetry.space_group_name_H-M   'P 1'
#
loop_
_entity.id
_entity.type
_entity.pdbx_description
1 polymer ?
#
loop_
_entity_poly.entity_id
_entity_poly.type
_entity_poly.pdbx_seq_one_letter_code
_entity_poly.pdbx_strand_id
1 'polypeptide(L)'
;MAACFKGQKDERPLKLFFEDEARFGRINIVSNCWVAQGTRASVTQQMVREYLYAYTSVCPETGENFSIISPVNNTEAMNKFLDAFAMTYNHYRIILCFDGAGWHTSKALKLPENIQTLQLPPYSPELNPTEHIWDYIREQKKFNNYTFPTLDAVEIQLEKSLRELNDEKEVLK
;
A
#
# COMPACT_ATOMS: atom_id res chain seq x y z
N MET A 1 -4.66 5.74 22.28
CA MET A 1 -3.78 6.63 21.52
C MET A 1 -2.82 7.47 22.37
N ALA A 2 -3.20 8.04 23.51
CA ALA A 2 -2.33 8.90 24.33
C ALA A 2 -1.11 8.23 24.99
N ALA A 3 -0.93 6.90 24.87
CA ALA A 3 0.17 6.17 25.52
C ALA A 3 1.45 6.08 24.67
N CYS A 4 1.34 6.23 23.35
CA CYS A 4 2.45 5.98 22.43
C CYS A 4 3.61 6.99 22.57
N PHE A 5 3.32 8.27 22.79
CA PHE A 5 4.35 9.33 22.91
C PHE A 5 4.53 9.85 24.34
N LYS A 6 4.31 8.99 25.38
CA LYS A 6 4.51 9.40 26.78
C LYS A 6 5.97 9.78 27.05
N GLY A 7 6.20 11.06 27.38
CA GLY A 7 7.50 11.58 27.81
C GLY A 7 8.28 12.37 26.77
N GLN A 8 7.86 12.43 25.51
CA GLN A 8 8.48 13.29 24.50
C GLN A 8 7.85 14.70 24.52
N LYS A 9 8.69 15.74 24.68
CA LYS A 9 8.30 17.15 24.48
C LYS A 9 8.30 17.49 22.97
N ASP A 10 7.55 16.72 22.18
CA ASP A 10 7.43 16.94 20.75
C ASP A 10 6.07 17.57 20.47
N GLU A 11 6.07 18.82 20.04
CA GLU A 11 4.86 19.64 19.81
C GLU A 11 4.27 19.45 18.41
N ARG A 12 4.91 18.64 17.55
CA ARG A 12 4.37 18.35 16.20
C ARG A 12 2.98 17.74 16.31
N PRO A 13 2.05 18.10 15.40
CA PRO A 13 0.72 17.48 15.37
C PRO A 13 0.81 15.98 15.11
N LEU A 14 -0.13 15.24 15.71
CA LEU A 14 -0.20 13.79 15.57
C LEU A 14 -1.04 13.43 14.35
N LYS A 15 -0.54 12.49 13.53
CA LYS A 15 -1.29 11.85 12.44
C LYS A 15 -1.29 10.33 12.55
N LEU A 16 -2.40 9.75 12.13
CA LEU A 16 -2.59 8.31 12.05
C LEU A 16 -2.53 7.88 10.58
N PHE A 17 -1.63 6.95 10.27
CA PHE A 17 -1.54 6.32 8.96
C PHE A 17 -1.69 4.81 9.10
N PHE A 18 -2.20 4.19 8.05
CA PHE A 18 -2.27 2.75 7.90
C PHE A 18 -1.39 2.35 6.72
N GLU A 19 -0.59 1.33 6.92
CA GLU A 19 0.36 0.85 5.92
C GLU A 19 0.09 -0.60 5.59
N ASP A 20 0.34 -0.95 4.32
CA ASP A 20 0.28 -2.31 3.82
C ASP A 20 1.08 -2.47 2.53
N GLU A 21 1.40 -3.73 2.19
CA GLU A 21 2.08 -4.07 0.95
C GLU A 21 1.23 -4.95 0.05
N ALA A 22 1.22 -4.63 -1.22
CA ALA A 22 0.58 -5.45 -2.23
C ALA A 22 1.53 -5.87 -3.34
N ARG A 23 1.34 -7.10 -3.80
CA ARG A 23 2.06 -7.65 -4.94
C ARG A 23 1.31 -7.41 -6.23
N PHE A 24 2.02 -6.86 -7.22
CA PHE A 24 1.55 -6.69 -8.60
C PHE A 24 2.48 -7.41 -9.57
N GLY A 25 1.96 -8.01 -10.61
CA GLY A 25 2.83 -8.78 -11.49
C GLY A 25 2.15 -9.29 -12.75
N ARG A 26 2.83 -10.22 -13.42
CA ARG A 26 2.41 -10.81 -14.69
C ARG A 26 1.61 -12.10 -14.54
N ILE A 27 1.19 -12.47 -13.34
CA ILE A 27 0.07 -13.40 -13.14
C ILE A 27 -1.17 -12.52 -12.97
N ASN A 28 -2.05 -12.55 -13.97
CA ASN A 28 -3.26 -11.75 -13.90
C ASN A 28 -4.32 -12.38 -13.00
N ILE A 29 -5.10 -11.52 -12.37
CA ILE A 29 -6.27 -11.91 -11.58
C ILE A 29 -7.47 -11.93 -12.51
N VAL A 30 -8.10 -13.08 -12.64
CA VAL A 30 -9.36 -13.23 -13.38
C VAL A 30 -10.52 -12.86 -12.46
N SER A 31 -11.30 -11.87 -12.85
CA SER A 31 -12.44 -11.39 -12.11
C SER A 31 -13.67 -11.27 -13.02
N ASN A 32 -14.84 -11.07 -12.42
CA ASN A 32 -16.06 -10.83 -13.14
C ASN A 32 -15.94 -9.58 -14.03
N CYS A 33 -16.49 -9.63 -15.22
CA CYS A 33 -16.54 -8.49 -16.13
C CYS A 33 -17.93 -8.39 -16.80
N TRP A 34 -18.30 -7.18 -17.15
CA TRP A 34 -19.52 -6.92 -17.89
C TRP A 34 -19.31 -7.25 -19.37
N VAL A 35 -20.23 -8.01 -19.91
CA VAL A 35 -20.29 -8.35 -21.35
C VAL A 35 -21.68 -8.13 -21.89
N ALA A 36 -21.82 -7.99 -23.21
CA ALA A 36 -23.11 -7.86 -23.84
C ALA A 36 -23.98 -9.09 -23.57
N GLN A 37 -25.28 -8.89 -23.40
CA GLN A 37 -26.23 -9.98 -23.19
C GLN A 37 -26.15 -11.03 -24.31
N GLY A 38 -26.09 -12.31 -23.93
CA GLY A 38 -25.95 -13.42 -24.86
C GLY A 38 -24.53 -13.74 -25.29
N THR A 39 -23.51 -13.00 -24.79
CA THR A 39 -22.09 -13.30 -25.03
C THR A 39 -21.47 -13.97 -23.81
N ARG A 40 -20.45 -14.82 -24.06
CA ARG A 40 -19.65 -15.43 -22.99
C ARG A 40 -18.38 -14.60 -22.78
N ALA A 41 -18.14 -14.19 -21.53
CA ALA A 41 -16.87 -13.57 -21.18
C ALA A 41 -15.71 -14.52 -21.44
N SER A 42 -14.63 -14.00 -22.05
CA SER A 42 -13.38 -14.72 -22.25
C SER A 42 -12.23 -13.81 -21.83
N VAL A 43 -11.40 -14.27 -20.90
CA VAL A 43 -10.25 -13.54 -20.38
C VAL A 43 -9.01 -14.39 -20.61
N THR A 44 -7.97 -13.79 -21.18
CA THR A 44 -6.66 -14.45 -21.34
C THR A 44 -6.02 -14.62 -19.97
N GLN A 45 -5.60 -15.83 -19.65
CA GLN A 45 -4.84 -16.13 -18.44
C GLN A 45 -3.34 -16.04 -18.72
N GLN A 46 -2.61 -15.31 -17.90
CA GLN A 46 -1.16 -15.20 -17.94
C GLN A 46 -0.56 -15.74 -16.64
N MET A 47 0.47 -16.59 -16.75
CA MET A 47 1.08 -17.32 -15.62
C MET A 47 2.60 -17.06 -15.52
N VAL A 48 3.03 -15.83 -15.77
CA VAL A 48 4.44 -15.44 -15.67
C VAL A 48 4.75 -14.97 -14.25
N ARG A 49 5.69 -15.64 -13.56
CA ARG A 49 6.03 -15.37 -12.16
C ARG A 49 7.06 -14.24 -12.03
N GLU A 50 6.65 -13.04 -12.43
CA GLU A 50 7.41 -11.80 -12.26
C GLU A 50 6.55 -10.79 -11.51
N TYR A 51 7.11 -10.15 -10.49
CA TYR A 51 6.35 -9.32 -9.54
C TYR A 51 7.13 -8.09 -9.11
N LEU A 52 6.36 -7.06 -8.76
CA LEU A 52 6.77 -5.89 -7.99
C LEU A 52 5.88 -5.78 -6.75
N TYR A 53 6.33 -5.03 -5.78
CA TYR A 53 5.62 -4.77 -4.55
C TYR A 53 5.38 -3.28 -4.39
N ALA A 54 4.15 -2.90 -4.10
CA ALA A 54 3.80 -1.55 -3.69
C ALA A 54 3.72 -1.52 -2.17
N TYR A 55 4.41 -0.58 -1.55
CA TYR A 55 4.26 -0.20 -0.15
C TYR A 55 3.44 1.07 -0.14
N THR A 56 2.36 1.10 0.60
CA THR A 56 1.49 2.29 0.66
C THR A 56 1.05 2.56 2.08
N SER A 57 1.11 3.83 2.47
CA SER A 57 0.46 4.30 3.67
C SER A 57 -0.63 5.31 3.34
N VAL A 58 -1.72 5.30 4.08
CA VAL A 58 -2.84 6.23 3.92
C VAL A 58 -3.28 6.80 5.27
N CYS A 59 -3.63 8.08 5.28
CA CYS A 59 -4.32 8.75 6.37
C CYS A 59 -5.81 8.86 6.01
N PRO A 60 -6.70 8.06 6.58
CA PRO A 60 -8.13 8.08 6.21
C PRO A 60 -8.82 9.40 6.56
N GLU A 61 -8.29 10.15 7.51
CA GLU A 61 -8.84 11.45 7.90
C GLU A 61 -8.72 12.50 6.78
N THR A 62 -7.58 12.47 6.05
CA THR A 62 -7.25 13.52 5.07
C THR A 62 -7.17 13.03 3.64
N GLY A 63 -7.11 11.71 3.41
CA GLY A 63 -6.84 11.09 2.13
C GLY A 63 -5.38 11.29 1.66
N GLU A 64 -4.49 11.75 2.53
CA GLU A 64 -3.06 11.79 2.22
C GLU A 64 -2.51 10.38 2.15
N ASN A 65 -1.73 10.12 1.13
CA ASN A 65 -1.10 8.83 0.94
C ASN A 65 0.36 8.98 0.50
N PHE A 66 1.13 7.94 0.72
CA PHE A 66 2.52 7.85 0.30
C PHE A 66 2.80 6.42 -0.16
N SER A 67 3.42 6.28 -1.33
CA SER A 67 3.69 4.96 -1.90
C SER A 67 5.08 4.89 -2.49
N ILE A 68 5.69 3.71 -2.42
CA ILE A 68 6.88 3.34 -3.21
C ILE A 68 6.67 2.01 -3.91
N ILE A 69 7.38 1.80 -5.00
CA ILE A 69 7.45 0.52 -5.72
C ILE A 69 8.82 -0.11 -5.45
N SER A 70 8.84 -1.39 -5.12
CA SER A 70 10.06 -2.16 -4.84
C SER A 70 10.06 -3.49 -5.59
N PRO A 71 11.22 -3.95 -6.11
CA PRO A 71 11.33 -5.28 -6.69
C PRO A 71 11.31 -6.41 -5.64
N VAL A 72 11.44 -6.08 -4.36
CA VAL A 72 11.50 -7.04 -3.26
C VAL A 72 10.61 -6.61 -2.11
N ASN A 73 10.11 -7.61 -1.36
CA ASN A 73 9.40 -7.40 -0.11
C ASN A 73 10.21 -7.98 1.06
N ASN A 74 10.91 -7.10 1.78
CA ASN A 74 11.74 -7.46 2.91
C ASN A 74 11.98 -6.26 3.84
N THR A 75 12.64 -6.51 4.98
CA THR A 75 12.95 -5.49 5.99
C THR A 75 13.78 -4.32 5.45
N GLU A 76 14.66 -4.55 4.45
CA GLU A 76 15.46 -3.46 3.85
C GLU A 76 14.59 -2.51 3.02
N ALA A 77 13.66 -3.07 2.22
CA ALA A 77 12.71 -2.28 1.45
C ALA A 77 11.78 -1.50 2.40
N MET A 78 11.31 -2.13 3.49
CA MET A 78 10.51 -1.46 4.51
C MET A 78 11.28 -0.32 5.19
N ASN A 79 12.56 -0.50 5.51
CA ASN A 79 13.38 0.59 6.06
C ASN A 79 13.48 1.78 5.08
N LYS A 80 13.67 1.52 3.79
CA LYS A 80 13.70 2.58 2.76
C LYS A 80 12.35 3.31 2.65
N PHE A 81 11.25 2.55 2.75
CA PHE A 81 9.91 3.13 2.79
C PHE A 81 9.76 4.05 4.01
N LEU A 82 10.09 3.56 5.19
CA LEU A 82 9.96 4.32 6.45
C LEU A 82 10.82 5.59 6.44
N ASP A 83 12.06 5.51 5.95
CA ASP A 83 12.95 6.67 5.87
C ASP A 83 12.36 7.75 4.95
N ALA A 84 11.92 7.38 3.74
CA ALA A 84 11.34 8.32 2.78
C ALA A 84 9.99 8.89 3.29
N PHE A 85 9.16 8.05 3.90
CA PHE A 85 7.89 8.43 4.50
C PHE A 85 8.09 9.44 5.65
N ALA A 86 9.03 9.14 6.56
CA ALA A 86 9.37 10.02 7.67
C ALA A 86 9.88 11.40 7.22
N MET A 87 10.68 11.43 6.15
CA MET A 87 11.18 12.67 5.55
C MET A 87 10.05 13.50 4.93
N THR A 88 9.11 12.85 4.23
CA THR A 88 7.96 13.51 3.60
C THR A 88 7.03 14.14 4.64
N TYR A 89 6.81 13.45 5.76
CA TYR A 89 5.93 13.87 6.82
C TYR A 89 6.67 14.31 8.10
N ASN A 90 7.85 14.92 7.96
CA ASN A 90 8.75 15.29 9.07
C ASN A 90 8.15 16.30 10.07
N HIS A 91 7.12 17.03 9.65
CA HIS A 91 6.38 17.99 10.45
C HIS A 91 5.24 17.38 11.28
N TYR A 92 5.06 16.06 11.21
CA TYR A 92 4.11 15.31 12.03
C TYR A 92 4.82 14.31 12.94
N ARG A 93 4.16 14.00 14.07
CA ARG A 93 4.34 12.73 14.77
C ARG A 93 3.37 11.74 14.15
N ILE A 94 3.84 10.56 13.85
CA ILE A 94 3.07 9.56 13.10
C ILE A 94 2.85 8.35 13.98
N ILE A 95 1.61 7.89 14.07
CA ILE A 95 1.28 6.52 14.44
C ILE A 95 1.04 5.79 13.14
N LEU A 96 1.89 4.79 12.85
CA LEU A 96 1.78 3.93 11.68
C LEU A 96 1.21 2.59 12.09
N CYS A 97 -0.01 2.31 11.65
CA CYS A 97 -0.66 1.03 11.83
C CYS A 97 -0.30 0.08 10.68
N PHE A 98 0.09 -1.15 11.01
CA PHE A 98 0.38 -2.20 10.02
C PHE A 98 0.04 -3.58 10.57
N ASP A 99 0.04 -4.58 9.73
CA ASP A 99 -0.18 -5.97 10.10
C ASP A 99 1.02 -6.60 10.83
N GLY A 100 0.89 -7.89 11.16
CA GLY A 100 1.94 -8.66 11.85
C GLY A 100 2.94 -9.36 10.93
N ALA A 101 3.21 -8.87 9.73
CA ALA A 101 4.18 -9.48 8.83
C ALA A 101 5.57 -9.58 9.48
N GLY A 102 6.33 -10.61 9.11
CA GLY A 102 7.62 -10.92 9.76
C GLY A 102 8.65 -9.81 9.65
N TRP A 103 8.64 -9.02 8.60
CA TRP A 103 9.55 -7.87 8.42
C TRP A 103 9.15 -6.67 9.27
N HIS A 104 7.88 -6.52 9.68
CA HIS A 104 7.41 -5.50 10.62
C HIS A 104 7.88 -5.76 12.05
N THR A 105 8.11 -7.03 12.42
CA THR A 105 8.57 -7.44 13.75
C THR A 105 10.07 -7.75 13.80
N SER A 106 10.78 -7.56 12.70
CA SER A 106 12.22 -7.83 12.59
C SER A 106 13.03 -6.90 13.50
N LYS A 107 14.04 -7.47 14.18
CA LYS A 107 15.04 -6.69 14.93
C LYS A 107 15.88 -5.74 14.06
N ALA A 108 15.88 -5.95 12.74
CA ALA A 108 16.56 -5.10 11.77
C ALA A 108 15.70 -3.94 11.28
N LEU A 109 14.42 -3.86 11.70
CA LEU A 109 13.55 -2.73 11.40
C LEU A 109 14.06 -1.49 12.14
N LYS A 110 14.23 -0.40 11.40
CA LYS A 110 14.67 0.90 11.93
C LYS A 110 13.51 1.87 11.88
N LEU A 111 13.05 2.28 13.05
CA LEU A 111 11.97 3.26 13.15
C LEU A 111 12.55 4.67 13.20
N PRO A 112 12.20 5.57 12.25
CA PRO A 112 12.50 6.98 12.32
C PRO A 112 11.91 7.63 13.59
N GLU A 113 12.56 8.71 14.07
CA GLU A 113 12.22 9.36 15.34
C GLU A 113 10.76 9.86 15.43
N ASN A 114 10.21 10.29 14.29
CA ASN A 114 8.84 10.81 14.23
C ASN A 114 7.77 9.73 14.01
N ILE A 115 8.15 8.44 13.92
CA ILE A 115 7.21 7.33 13.67
C ILE A 115 7.16 6.43 14.90
N GLN A 116 5.96 6.13 15.34
CA GLN A 116 5.66 5.03 16.26
C GLN A 116 4.70 4.06 15.58
N THR A 117 4.89 2.80 15.85
CA THR A 117 4.13 1.73 15.21
C THR A 117 3.05 1.19 16.13
N LEU A 118 1.92 0.84 15.53
CA LEU A 118 0.82 0.14 16.19
C LEU A 118 0.46 -1.08 15.35
N GLN A 119 0.69 -2.25 15.91
CA GLN A 119 0.33 -3.49 15.24
C GLN A 119 -1.18 -3.70 15.29
N LEU A 120 -1.78 -3.98 14.14
CA LEU A 120 -3.18 -4.39 14.04
C LEU A 120 -3.36 -5.81 14.59
N PRO A 121 -4.57 -6.16 15.09
CA PRO A 121 -4.86 -7.53 15.49
C PRO A 121 -4.65 -8.50 14.32
N PRO A 122 -4.16 -9.71 14.61
CA PRO A 122 -4.00 -10.70 13.55
C PRO A 122 -5.36 -11.07 12.92
N TYR A 123 -5.33 -11.38 11.62
CA TYR A 123 -6.52 -11.76 10.84
C TYR A 123 -7.66 -10.73 10.83
N SER A 124 -7.32 -9.45 10.81
CA SER A 124 -8.30 -8.35 10.81
C SER A 124 -8.05 -7.36 9.66
N PRO A 125 -8.09 -7.83 8.38
CA PRO A 125 -7.88 -6.95 7.22
C PRO A 125 -8.92 -5.82 7.14
N GLU A 126 -10.12 -6.05 7.67
CA GLU A 126 -11.19 -5.05 7.73
C GLU A 126 -10.83 -3.81 8.57
N LEU A 127 -9.79 -3.90 9.41
CA LEU A 127 -9.27 -2.76 10.17
C LEU A 127 -8.19 -1.97 9.43
N ASN A 128 -7.73 -2.48 8.27
CA ASN A 128 -6.73 -1.80 7.46
C ASN A 128 -7.35 -1.18 6.20
N PRO A 129 -7.60 0.12 6.17
CA PRO A 129 -8.19 0.79 5.01
C PRO A 129 -7.32 0.68 3.75
N THR A 130 -6.04 0.35 3.86
CA THR A 130 -5.13 0.17 2.73
C THR A 130 -5.54 -1.02 1.85
N GLU A 131 -6.20 -2.03 2.41
CA GLU A 131 -6.73 -3.17 1.64
C GLU A 131 -7.75 -2.72 0.58
N HIS A 132 -8.60 -1.74 0.88
CA HIS A 132 -9.55 -1.17 -0.08
C HIS A 132 -8.84 -0.44 -1.24
N ILE A 133 -7.65 0.12 -0.98
CA ILE A 133 -6.83 0.75 -2.03
C ILE A 133 -6.38 -0.30 -3.04
N TRP A 134 -5.96 -1.48 -2.57
CA TRP A 134 -5.53 -2.56 -3.45
C TRP A 134 -6.66 -3.08 -4.32
N ASP A 135 -7.85 -3.25 -3.75
CA ASP A 135 -9.03 -3.65 -4.52
C ASP A 135 -9.38 -2.59 -5.56
N TYR A 136 -9.39 -1.31 -5.16
CA TYR A 136 -9.64 -0.21 -6.08
C TYR A 136 -8.62 -0.19 -7.24
N ILE A 137 -7.32 -0.31 -6.96
CA ILE A 137 -6.27 -0.34 -8.01
C ILE A 137 -6.48 -1.53 -8.93
N ARG A 138 -6.76 -2.73 -8.39
CA ARG A 138 -6.95 -3.93 -9.20
C ARG A 138 -8.17 -3.84 -10.10
N GLU A 139 -9.27 -3.31 -9.60
CA GLU A 139 -10.54 -3.22 -10.32
C GLU A 139 -10.61 -2.03 -11.29
N GLN A 140 -10.22 -0.84 -10.83
CA GLN A 140 -10.42 0.40 -11.58
C GLN A 140 -9.23 0.82 -12.43
N LYS A 141 -8.01 0.35 -12.09
CA LYS A 141 -6.77 0.78 -12.75
C LYS A 141 -6.17 -0.29 -13.68
N LYS A 142 -7.01 -1.17 -14.25
CA LYS A 142 -6.65 -2.14 -15.30
C LYS A 142 -5.61 -3.20 -14.87
N PHE A 143 -5.74 -3.77 -13.68
CA PHE A 143 -4.96 -4.94 -13.29
C PHE A 143 -5.76 -6.23 -13.41
N ASN A 144 -7.03 -6.23 -12.99
CA ASN A 144 -7.91 -7.38 -13.16
C ASN A 144 -8.21 -7.61 -14.64
N ASN A 145 -8.21 -8.88 -15.06
CA ASN A 145 -8.47 -9.31 -16.45
C ASN A 145 -7.47 -8.74 -17.48
N TYR A 146 -6.36 -8.17 -17.05
CA TYR A 146 -5.36 -7.58 -17.92
C TYR A 146 -4.06 -8.40 -17.92
N THR A 147 -3.38 -8.46 -19.08
CA THR A 147 -2.08 -9.13 -19.24
C THR A 147 -1.01 -8.11 -19.58
N PHE A 148 0.16 -8.25 -18.99
CA PHE A 148 1.27 -7.32 -19.21
C PHE A 148 2.39 -8.01 -20.01
N PRO A 149 2.90 -7.37 -21.08
CA PRO A 149 3.95 -7.95 -21.92
C PRO A 149 5.29 -8.07 -21.19
N THR A 150 5.59 -7.14 -20.27
CA THR A 150 6.85 -7.09 -19.50
C THR A 150 6.57 -6.68 -18.05
N LEU A 151 7.55 -6.87 -17.16
CA LEU A 151 7.47 -6.37 -15.80
C LEU A 151 7.53 -4.84 -15.75
N ASP A 152 8.28 -4.22 -16.65
CA ASP A 152 8.32 -2.74 -16.80
C ASP A 152 6.92 -2.18 -17.14
N ALA A 153 6.13 -2.90 -17.95
CA ALA A 153 4.76 -2.49 -18.23
C ALA A 153 3.86 -2.54 -16.99
N VAL A 154 4.10 -3.51 -16.08
CA VAL A 154 3.43 -3.56 -14.77
C VAL A 154 3.83 -2.35 -13.94
N GLU A 155 5.13 -2.03 -13.88
CA GLU A 155 5.68 -0.91 -13.11
C GLU A 155 5.09 0.43 -13.58
N ILE A 156 5.11 0.68 -14.88
CA ILE A 156 4.53 1.91 -15.48
C ILE A 156 3.04 2.05 -15.13
N GLN A 157 2.28 0.95 -15.26
CA GLN A 157 0.84 0.98 -14.92
C GLN A 157 0.63 1.20 -13.43
N LEU A 158 1.43 0.58 -12.57
CA LEU A 158 1.35 0.71 -11.12
C LEU A 158 1.71 2.14 -10.68
N GLU A 159 2.83 2.67 -11.17
CA GLU A 159 3.25 4.05 -10.92
C GLU A 159 2.16 5.05 -11.30
N LYS A 160 1.59 4.90 -12.51
CA LYS A 160 0.48 5.73 -12.96
C LYS A 160 -0.70 5.65 -12.00
N SER A 161 -1.09 4.44 -11.59
CA SER A 161 -2.23 4.21 -10.70
C SER A 161 -2.03 4.85 -9.33
N LEU A 162 -0.82 4.70 -8.75
CA LEU A 162 -0.47 5.28 -7.45
C LEU A 162 -0.38 6.82 -7.52
N ARG A 163 0.05 7.40 -8.66
CA ARG A 163 0.03 8.85 -8.86
C ARG A 163 -1.40 9.39 -8.95
N GLU A 164 -2.28 8.71 -9.68
CA GLU A 164 -3.68 9.09 -9.79
C GLU A 164 -4.40 9.10 -8.43
N LEU A 165 -4.05 8.16 -7.53
CA LEU A 165 -4.59 8.13 -6.17
C LEU A 165 -4.31 9.41 -5.37
N ASN A 166 -3.19 10.09 -5.60
CA ASN A 166 -2.89 11.36 -4.93
C ASN A 166 -3.91 12.46 -5.24
N ASP A 167 -4.53 12.39 -6.42
CA ASP A 167 -5.56 13.33 -6.87
C ASP A 167 -6.97 12.87 -6.46
N GLU A 168 -7.14 11.59 -6.14
CA GLU A 168 -8.42 10.94 -5.82
C GLU A 168 -8.62 10.80 -4.29
N LYS A 169 -8.30 11.82 -3.51
CA LYS A 169 -8.32 11.77 -2.03
C LYS A 169 -9.65 11.35 -1.42
N GLU A 170 -10.76 11.58 -2.12
CA GLU A 170 -12.10 11.17 -1.63
C GLU A 170 -12.28 9.64 -1.65
N VAL A 171 -11.51 8.91 -2.46
CA VAL A 171 -11.51 7.43 -2.48
C VAL A 171 -10.75 6.88 -1.27
N LEU A 172 -9.87 7.70 -0.68
CA LEU A 172 -8.95 7.31 0.40
C LEU A 172 -9.47 7.68 1.80
N LYS A 173 -10.61 8.33 1.90
CA LYS A 173 -11.30 8.69 3.15
C LYS A 173 -12.36 7.66 3.49
#